data_387a1c4f66c0e4f5ce8735a09b8a79d3
#
_entry.id   387a1c4f66c0e4f5ce8735a09b8a79d3
#
_cell.length_a   1.000
_cell.length_b   1.000
_cell.length_c   1.000
_cell.angle_alpha   90.00
_cell.angle_beta   90.00
_cell.angle_gamma   90.00
#
_symmetry.space_group_name_H-M   'P 1'
#
loop_
_entity.id
_entity.type
_entity.pdbx_description
1 polymer ?
#
loop_
_entity_poly.entity_id
_entity_poly.type
_entity_poly.pdbx_seq_one_letter_code
_entity_poly.pdbx_strand_id
1 'polypeptide(L)'
;MIAKQYGSKHITIKIKTLELLKIEEKVIELFRTFDPIFIRNSSVIFAAVQKAKDVGVSALLTGDGGDELFAGYNYLKRYFKDKPKLEEEVKRLWNIMHFPSGTIGKFFNVKITSPYLDEKFMRFAKSINISMKMGQYQNKLWGKFILRKCFEKWQHHEKHAWREKEAQEEGSGFSKIKDYFENQMFTNKEFLNEIKRIKDIESVKIRSKEHLFYYLTYRKYFLPPRSQKELLELRKCPDCSGGFRWIGKFCRICGAYPVTPIIQTE
;
A
#
# COMPACT_ATOMS: atom_id res chain seq x y z
N MET A 1 -19.06 5.21 15.08
CA MET A 1 -18.96 5.04 16.56
C MET A 1 -17.97 6.04 17.16
N ILE A 2 -16.68 6.05 16.78
CA ILE A 2 -15.63 6.99 17.28
C ILE A 2 -16.04 8.46 17.03
N ALA A 3 -16.45 8.83 15.82
CA ALA A 3 -16.85 10.19 15.51
C ALA A 3 -17.97 10.72 16.44
N LYS A 4 -18.99 9.88 16.74
CA LYS A 4 -20.06 10.25 17.67
C LYS A 4 -19.54 10.47 19.08
N GLN A 5 -18.58 9.66 19.52
CA GLN A 5 -18.01 9.73 20.86
C GLN A 5 -17.21 11.02 21.09
N TYR A 6 -16.51 11.48 20.05
CA TYR A 6 -15.69 12.71 20.10
C TYR A 6 -16.39 13.93 19.53
N GLY A 7 -17.68 13.84 19.15
CA GLY A 7 -18.41 14.95 18.56
C GLY A 7 -17.84 15.42 17.21
N SER A 8 -17.07 14.57 16.52
CA SER A 8 -16.44 14.94 15.26
C SER A 8 -17.36 14.67 14.07
N LYS A 9 -17.29 15.54 13.05
CA LYS A 9 -18.03 15.36 11.80
C LYS A 9 -17.48 14.16 11.02
N HIS A 10 -18.34 13.19 10.72
CA HIS A 10 -17.98 12.04 9.90
C HIS A 10 -18.56 12.17 8.49
N ILE A 11 -17.75 11.95 7.47
CA ILE A 11 -18.15 11.94 6.07
C ILE A 11 -17.92 10.54 5.50
N THR A 12 -18.99 9.89 5.04
CA THR A 12 -18.92 8.60 4.33
C THR A 12 -18.88 8.87 2.83
N ILE A 13 -17.91 8.30 2.15
CA ILE A 13 -17.76 8.38 0.70
C ILE A 13 -18.21 7.05 0.10
N LYS A 14 -19.21 7.09 -0.79
CA LYS A 14 -19.65 5.93 -1.58
C LYS A 14 -19.21 6.14 -3.01
N ILE A 15 -18.43 5.20 -3.56
CA ILE A 15 -17.85 5.28 -4.89
C ILE A 15 -18.41 4.16 -5.75
N LYS A 16 -18.87 4.50 -6.94
CA LYS A 16 -19.34 3.51 -7.94
C LYS A 16 -18.14 2.93 -8.69
N THR A 17 -18.28 1.73 -9.24
CA THR A 17 -17.22 1.04 -9.98
C THR A 17 -16.56 1.92 -11.05
N LEU A 18 -17.35 2.57 -11.90
CA LEU A 18 -16.80 3.44 -12.97
C LEU A 18 -16.04 4.65 -12.43
N GLU A 19 -16.43 5.18 -11.28
CA GLU A 19 -15.72 6.26 -10.62
C GLU A 19 -14.41 5.77 -10.01
N LEU A 20 -14.42 4.57 -9.41
CA LEU A 20 -13.23 3.92 -8.88
C LEU A 20 -12.20 3.68 -9.99
N LEU A 21 -12.62 3.18 -11.16
CA LEU A 21 -11.72 2.97 -12.30
C LEU A 21 -11.03 4.28 -12.76
N LYS A 22 -11.74 5.42 -12.72
CA LYS A 22 -11.15 6.73 -13.02
C LYS A 22 -10.13 7.16 -11.97
N ILE A 23 -10.40 6.88 -10.69
CA ILE A 23 -9.46 7.14 -9.60
C ILE A 23 -8.20 6.27 -9.77
N GLU A 24 -8.37 4.97 -10.04
CA GLU A 24 -7.25 4.04 -10.27
C GLU A 24 -6.40 4.46 -11.47
N GLU A 25 -7.02 4.93 -12.56
CA GLU A 25 -6.29 5.47 -13.72
C GLU A 25 -5.42 6.68 -13.32
N LYS A 26 -5.95 7.60 -12.49
CA LYS A 26 -5.17 8.74 -11.97
C LYS A 26 -4.05 8.31 -11.04
N VAL A 27 -4.26 7.30 -10.23
CA VAL A 27 -3.22 6.70 -9.37
C VAL A 27 -2.11 6.09 -10.22
N ILE A 28 -2.46 5.34 -11.27
CA ILE A 28 -1.50 4.75 -12.22
C ILE A 28 -0.64 5.84 -12.87
N GLU A 29 -1.28 6.90 -13.39
CA GLU A 29 -0.61 8.05 -13.99
C GLU A 29 0.34 8.74 -12.98
N LEU A 30 -0.15 9.02 -11.78
CA LEU A 30 0.59 9.76 -10.75
C LEU A 30 1.82 9.01 -10.22
N PHE A 31 1.70 7.69 -10.07
CA PHE A 31 2.75 6.86 -9.44
C PHE A 31 3.57 6.04 -10.43
N ARG A 32 3.25 6.07 -11.71
CA ARG A 32 3.93 5.29 -12.76
C ARG A 32 4.03 3.81 -12.40
N THR A 33 2.92 3.22 -11.95
CA THR A 33 2.85 1.83 -11.45
C THR A 33 1.64 1.11 -12.01
N PHE A 34 1.73 -0.21 -12.11
CA PHE A 34 0.60 -1.10 -12.36
C PHE A 34 0.53 -2.22 -11.32
N ASP A 35 1.09 -1.98 -10.12
CA ASP A 35 0.97 -2.85 -8.94
C ASP A 35 -0.47 -2.82 -8.39
N PRO A 36 -1.23 -3.93 -8.45
CA PRO A 36 -2.62 -3.94 -8.02
C PRO A 36 -2.82 -3.58 -6.54
N ILE A 37 -1.95 -4.05 -5.66
CA ILE A 37 -2.08 -3.80 -4.21
C ILE A 37 -1.84 -2.31 -3.92
N PHE A 38 -0.80 -1.74 -4.53
CA PHE A 38 -0.48 -0.33 -4.36
C PHE A 38 -1.60 0.57 -4.91
N ILE A 39 -2.15 0.24 -6.11
CA ILE A 39 -3.21 1.02 -6.75
C ILE A 39 -4.46 1.01 -5.87
N ARG A 40 -4.96 -0.15 -5.43
CA ARG A 40 -6.16 -0.22 -4.58
C ARG A 40 -6.00 0.57 -3.29
N ASN A 41 -4.88 0.40 -2.57
CA ASN A 41 -4.63 1.15 -1.33
C ASN A 41 -4.51 2.66 -1.58
N SER A 42 -3.80 3.07 -2.64
CA SER A 42 -3.65 4.48 -2.99
C SER A 42 -4.96 5.11 -3.43
N SER A 43 -5.86 4.35 -4.08
CA SER A 43 -7.17 4.83 -4.51
C SER A 43 -8.09 5.17 -3.35
N VAL A 44 -8.01 4.44 -2.23
CA VAL A 44 -8.72 4.80 -0.99
C VAL A 44 -8.27 6.17 -0.47
N ILE A 45 -6.94 6.37 -0.44
CA ILE A 45 -6.36 7.65 0.01
C ILE A 45 -6.70 8.77 -0.96
N PHE A 46 -6.61 8.51 -2.27
CA PHE A 46 -6.97 9.48 -3.32
C PHE A 46 -8.40 9.98 -3.15
N ALA A 47 -9.37 9.06 -3.01
CA ALA A 47 -10.76 9.39 -2.79
C ALA A 47 -10.99 10.21 -1.52
N ALA A 48 -10.29 9.87 -0.43
CA ALA A 48 -10.39 10.59 0.83
C ALA A 48 -9.83 12.02 0.74
N VAL A 49 -8.66 12.20 0.11
CA VAL A 49 -8.02 13.51 -0.07
C VAL A 49 -8.82 14.38 -1.04
N GLN A 50 -9.32 13.80 -2.14
CA GLN A 50 -10.21 14.49 -3.07
C GLN A 50 -11.45 15.02 -2.35
N LYS A 51 -12.13 14.16 -1.57
CA LYS A 51 -13.29 14.59 -0.80
C LYS A 51 -12.98 15.66 0.22
N ALA A 52 -11.85 15.59 0.90
CA ALA A 52 -11.40 16.62 1.81
C ALA A 52 -11.23 17.97 1.09
N LYS A 53 -10.60 17.98 -0.08
CA LYS A 53 -10.48 19.15 -0.94
C LYS A 53 -11.84 19.71 -1.31
N ASP A 54 -12.79 18.86 -1.76
CA ASP A 54 -14.13 19.26 -2.19
C ASP A 54 -14.96 19.92 -1.09
N VAL A 55 -14.70 19.57 0.17
CA VAL A 55 -15.37 20.18 1.34
C VAL A 55 -14.55 21.27 2.03
N GLY A 56 -13.49 21.77 1.37
CA GLY A 56 -12.71 22.92 1.82
C GLY A 56 -11.67 22.60 2.91
N VAL A 57 -11.34 21.32 3.13
CA VAL A 57 -10.27 20.94 4.08
C VAL A 57 -8.92 21.10 3.41
N SER A 58 -8.04 21.91 4.01
CA SER A 58 -6.71 22.23 3.48
C SER A 58 -5.58 21.39 4.09
N ALA A 59 -5.84 20.67 5.18
CA ALA A 59 -4.84 19.84 5.86
C ALA A 59 -5.45 18.56 6.43
N LEU A 60 -4.74 17.44 6.31
CA LEU A 60 -5.13 16.12 6.80
C LEU A 60 -4.03 15.51 7.66
N LEU A 61 -4.45 14.77 8.70
CA LEU A 61 -3.60 13.89 9.47
C LEU A 61 -3.76 12.45 8.95
N THR A 62 -2.64 11.72 8.80
CA THR A 62 -2.64 10.31 8.41
C THR A 62 -1.95 9.43 9.45
N GLY A 63 -2.32 8.13 9.46
CA GLY A 63 -1.69 7.13 10.31
C GLY A 63 -0.50 6.41 9.65
N ASP A 64 0.07 6.98 8.60
CA ASP A 64 1.20 6.40 7.86
C ASP A 64 2.41 6.15 8.77
N GLY A 65 3.06 5.01 8.61
CA GLY A 65 4.21 4.60 9.42
C GLY A 65 3.85 3.80 10.68
N GLY A 66 2.59 3.82 11.11
CA GLY A 66 2.18 3.15 12.34
C GLY A 66 2.30 1.61 12.30
N ASP A 67 2.07 0.99 11.15
CA ASP A 67 2.23 -0.47 10.97
C ASP A 67 3.72 -0.86 10.88
N GLU A 68 4.50 -0.07 10.16
CA GLU A 68 5.93 -0.28 9.94
C GLU A 68 6.75 -0.13 11.23
N LEU A 69 6.49 0.93 11.99
CA LEU A 69 7.24 1.24 13.22
C LEU A 69 6.87 0.32 14.38
N PHE A 70 5.62 -0.18 14.42
CA PHE A 70 5.09 -0.91 15.58
C PHE A 70 4.66 -2.35 15.25
N ALA A 71 5.25 -2.96 14.22
CA ALA A 71 4.99 -4.36 13.85
C ALA A 71 3.49 -4.66 13.64
N GLY A 72 2.76 -3.77 12.96
CA GLY A 72 1.30 -3.85 12.81
C GLY A 72 0.81 -4.89 11.81
N TYR A 73 1.66 -5.42 10.94
CA TYR A 73 1.29 -6.36 9.89
C TYR A 73 1.09 -7.78 10.41
N ASN A 74 -0.02 -8.42 10.04
CA ASN A 74 -0.38 -9.76 10.51
C ASN A 74 0.66 -10.82 10.16
N TYR A 75 1.35 -10.72 9.03
CA TYR A 75 2.37 -11.69 8.64
C TYR A 75 3.57 -11.75 9.60
N LEU A 76 3.83 -10.67 10.36
CA LEU A 76 4.91 -10.63 11.35
C LEU A 76 4.64 -11.54 12.56
N LYS A 77 3.37 -11.89 12.82
CA LYS A 77 2.98 -12.77 13.94
C LYS A 77 3.67 -14.14 13.89
N ARG A 78 4.00 -14.63 12.68
CA ARG A 78 4.73 -15.91 12.51
C ARG A 78 6.13 -15.91 13.14
N TYR A 79 6.73 -14.71 13.30
CA TYR A 79 8.04 -14.55 13.91
C TYR A 79 7.98 -14.21 15.40
N PHE A 80 6.82 -14.28 16.06
CA PHE A 80 6.65 -13.87 17.45
C PHE A 80 7.58 -14.60 18.41
N LYS A 81 7.83 -15.91 18.19
CA LYS A 81 8.74 -16.74 19.00
C LYS A 81 10.22 -16.51 18.64
N ASP A 82 10.51 -16.00 17.47
CA ASP A 82 11.86 -15.69 16.98
C ASP A 82 12.06 -14.16 16.99
N LYS A 83 12.44 -13.61 18.14
CA LYS A 83 12.60 -12.17 18.34
C LYS A 83 13.67 -11.55 17.41
N PRO A 84 14.85 -12.16 17.22
CA PRO A 84 15.83 -11.66 16.27
C PRO A 84 15.27 -11.54 14.86
N LYS A 85 14.54 -12.55 14.38
CA LYS A 85 13.94 -12.52 13.03
C LYS A 85 12.81 -11.50 12.92
N LEU A 86 11.98 -11.37 13.97
CA LEU A 86 10.94 -10.34 14.03
C LEU A 86 11.55 -8.94 13.93
N GLU A 87 12.64 -8.69 14.65
CA GLU A 87 13.33 -7.41 14.65
C GLU A 87 13.97 -7.11 13.28
N GLU A 88 14.59 -8.10 12.64
CA GLU A 88 15.12 -8.00 11.27
C GLU A 88 14.02 -7.60 10.28
N GLU A 89 12.88 -8.27 10.33
CA GLU A 89 11.76 -7.99 9.42
C GLU A 89 11.15 -6.59 9.65
N VAL A 90 11.05 -6.15 10.90
CA VAL A 90 10.60 -4.79 11.21
C VAL A 90 11.63 -3.74 10.73
N LYS A 91 12.93 -3.97 10.93
CA LYS A 91 13.99 -3.10 10.39
C LYS A 91 13.95 -3.05 8.86
N ARG A 92 13.67 -4.18 8.20
CA ARG A 92 13.49 -4.22 6.75
C ARG A 92 12.31 -3.34 6.30
N LEU A 93 11.18 -3.38 7.01
CA LEU A 93 10.03 -2.51 6.72
C LEU A 93 10.39 -1.02 6.82
N TRP A 94 11.17 -0.61 7.81
CA TRP A 94 11.61 0.79 7.93
C TRP A 94 12.39 1.28 6.70
N ASN A 95 13.16 0.40 6.08
CA ASN A 95 13.98 0.75 4.92
C ASN A 95 13.18 0.80 3.60
N ILE A 96 12.05 0.09 3.54
CA ILE A 96 11.25 0.00 2.30
C ILE A 96 9.92 0.74 2.38
N MET A 97 9.54 1.30 3.53
CA MET A 97 8.28 2.00 3.68
C MET A 97 8.15 3.19 2.71
N HIS A 98 6.98 3.30 2.13
CA HIS A 98 6.63 4.36 1.19
C HIS A 98 5.12 4.60 1.26
N PHE A 99 4.75 5.85 1.34
CA PHE A 99 3.37 6.26 1.56
C PHE A 99 2.90 7.15 0.41
N PRO A 100 1.75 6.85 -0.22
CA PRO A 100 1.23 7.63 -1.33
C PRO A 100 0.60 8.96 -0.90
N SER A 101 0.23 9.10 0.38
CA SER A 101 -0.54 10.23 0.92
C SER A 101 0.11 11.58 0.64
N GLY A 102 1.43 11.72 0.81
CA GLY A 102 2.15 12.95 0.56
C GLY A 102 2.09 13.40 -0.91
N THR A 103 2.26 12.45 -1.85
CA THR A 103 2.17 12.72 -3.30
C THR A 103 0.74 13.08 -3.70
N ILE A 104 -0.26 12.35 -3.18
CA ILE A 104 -1.68 12.63 -3.42
C ILE A 104 -2.07 13.98 -2.82
N GLY A 105 -1.60 14.29 -1.61
CA GLY A 105 -1.83 15.60 -0.99
C GLY A 105 -1.30 16.75 -1.84
N LYS A 106 -0.08 16.62 -2.36
CA LYS A 106 0.50 17.62 -3.30
C LYS A 106 -0.34 17.77 -4.56
N PHE A 107 -0.82 16.66 -5.13
CA PHE A 107 -1.67 16.68 -6.33
C PHE A 107 -2.96 17.48 -6.12
N PHE A 108 -3.60 17.37 -4.95
CA PHE A 108 -4.81 18.10 -4.61
C PHE A 108 -4.57 19.46 -3.92
N ASN A 109 -3.31 19.83 -3.68
CA ASN A 109 -2.94 20.99 -2.86
C ASN A 109 -3.55 20.92 -1.45
N VAL A 110 -3.50 19.74 -0.83
CA VAL A 110 -3.91 19.48 0.56
C VAL A 110 -2.67 19.08 1.36
N LYS A 111 -2.42 19.78 2.47
CA LYS A 111 -1.28 19.48 3.35
C LYS A 111 -1.50 18.14 4.05
N ILE A 112 -0.59 17.20 3.89
CA ILE A 112 -0.59 15.94 4.63
C ILE A 112 0.42 16.02 5.77
N THR A 113 -0.01 15.62 6.96
CA THR A 113 0.83 15.48 8.14
C THR A 113 0.71 14.05 8.67
N SER A 114 1.83 13.37 8.80
CA SER A 114 1.91 11.98 9.28
C SER A 114 2.72 11.97 10.58
N PRO A 115 2.09 12.05 11.77
CA PRO A 115 2.80 12.19 13.05
C PRO A 115 3.78 11.05 13.34
N TYR A 116 3.48 9.83 12.90
CA TYR A 116 4.39 8.68 13.03
C TYR A 116 5.66 8.83 12.20
N LEU A 117 5.67 9.68 11.15
CA LEU A 117 6.81 9.93 10.29
C LEU A 117 7.62 11.17 10.68
N ASP A 118 7.29 11.82 11.80
CA ASP A 118 8.16 12.83 12.40
C ASP A 118 9.49 12.19 12.80
N GLU A 119 10.61 12.86 12.50
CA GLU A 119 11.94 12.29 12.71
C GLU A 119 12.23 11.95 14.18
N LYS A 120 11.82 12.81 15.11
CA LYS A 120 12.04 12.58 16.55
C LYS A 120 11.18 11.39 17.01
N PHE A 121 9.93 11.35 16.55
CA PHE A 121 9.04 10.23 16.84
C PHE A 121 9.54 8.93 16.23
N MET A 122 9.99 8.93 14.97
CA MET A 122 10.55 7.74 14.32
C MET A 122 11.79 7.21 15.06
N ARG A 123 12.70 8.09 15.48
CA ARG A 123 13.87 7.69 16.28
C ARG A 123 13.44 7.02 17.59
N PHE A 124 12.53 7.64 18.32
CA PHE A 124 11.96 7.06 19.53
C PHE A 124 11.27 5.72 19.25
N ALA A 125 10.38 5.65 18.27
CA ALA A 125 9.66 4.43 17.93
C ALA A 125 10.63 3.29 17.55
N LYS A 126 11.71 3.58 16.82
CA LYS A 126 12.75 2.60 16.46
C LYS A 126 13.50 2.07 17.68
N SER A 127 13.73 2.87 18.72
CA SER A 127 14.41 2.46 19.95
C SER A 127 13.57 1.58 20.88
N ILE A 128 12.24 1.53 20.70
CA ILE A 128 11.34 0.69 21.48
C ILE A 128 11.65 -0.79 21.23
N ASN A 129 11.82 -1.56 22.33
CA ASN A 129 12.08 -2.98 22.26
C ASN A 129 10.97 -3.73 21.49
N ILE A 130 11.38 -4.68 20.66
CA ILE A 130 10.46 -5.44 19.79
C ILE A 130 9.36 -6.18 20.55
N SER A 131 9.63 -6.62 21.79
CA SER A 131 8.65 -7.28 22.66
C SER A 131 7.51 -6.34 23.10
N MET A 132 7.71 -5.03 23.05
CA MET A 132 6.66 -4.04 23.30
C MET A 132 5.85 -3.71 22.05
N LYS A 133 6.40 -3.98 20.86
CA LYS A 133 5.71 -3.74 19.57
C LYS A 133 4.76 -4.87 19.21
N MET A 134 5.09 -6.11 19.61
CA MET A 134 4.23 -7.28 19.41
C MET A 134 4.13 -8.07 20.73
N GLY A 135 2.91 -8.30 21.16
CA GLY A 135 2.61 -8.98 22.44
C GLY A 135 1.35 -9.82 22.37
N GLN A 136 1.06 -10.53 23.47
CA GLN A 136 -0.13 -11.36 23.60
C GLN A 136 -1.13 -10.70 24.55
N TYR A 137 -2.41 -10.71 24.16
CA TYR A 137 -3.53 -10.25 24.95
C TYR A 137 -4.78 -11.07 24.61
N GLN A 138 -5.52 -11.54 25.63
CA GLN A 138 -6.70 -12.41 25.47
C GLN A 138 -6.45 -13.60 24.52
N ASN A 139 -5.34 -14.32 24.73
CA ASN A 139 -4.92 -15.48 23.93
C ASN A 139 -4.67 -15.21 22.43
N LYS A 140 -4.58 -13.93 22.02
CA LYS A 140 -4.24 -13.53 20.65
C LYS A 140 -2.94 -12.75 20.58
N LEU A 141 -2.24 -12.85 19.44
CA LEU A 141 -1.06 -12.05 19.14
C LEU A 141 -1.46 -10.74 18.44
N TRP A 142 -0.88 -9.64 18.95
CA TRP A 142 -1.18 -8.30 18.48
C TRP A 142 0.08 -7.52 18.12
N GLY A 143 0.13 -6.99 16.90
CA GLY A 143 1.04 -5.90 16.56
C GLY A 143 0.54 -4.56 17.09
N LYS A 144 1.38 -3.53 17.06
CA LYS A 144 1.10 -2.21 17.69
C LYS A 144 0.80 -2.34 19.19
N PHE A 145 1.38 -3.34 19.84
CA PHE A 145 0.97 -3.76 21.19
C PHE A 145 1.02 -2.63 22.20
N ILE A 146 2.15 -1.91 22.28
CA ILE A 146 2.29 -0.76 23.17
C ILE A 146 1.29 0.35 22.87
N LEU A 147 1.04 0.65 21.59
CA LEU A 147 0.07 1.68 21.21
C LEU A 147 -1.35 1.31 21.66
N ARG A 148 -1.71 0.03 21.51
CA ARG A 148 -3.01 -0.50 21.96
C ARG A 148 -3.16 -0.39 23.48
N LYS A 149 -2.10 -0.76 24.24
CA LYS A 149 -2.07 -0.64 25.70
C LYS A 149 -2.16 0.81 26.18
N CYS A 150 -1.45 1.73 25.51
CA CYS A 150 -1.56 3.15 25.84
C CYS A 150 -2.98 3.68 25.56
N PHE A 151 -3.56 3.30 24.42
CA PHE A 151 -4.89 3.75 24.03
C PHE A 151 -6.00 3.21 24.95
N GLU A 152 -5.92 1.92 25.31
CA GLU A 152 -6.80 1.28 26.28
C GLU A 152 -6.77 2.02 27.64
N LYS A 153 -5.55 2.25 28.18
CA LYS A 153 -5.36 2.89 29.49
C LYS A 153 -5.81 4.35 29.49
N TRP A 154 -5.51 5.08 28.43
CA TRP A 154 -5.72 6.53 28.41
C TRP A 154 -7.18 6.93 28.23
N GLN A 155 -7.95 6.17 27.48
CA GLN A 155 -9.28 6.60 27.05
C GLN A 155 -10.42 5.63 27.42
N HIS A 156 -10.15 4.56 28.17
CA HIS A 156 -11.10 3.47 28.45
C HIS A 156 -11.73 2.90 27.14
N HIS A 157 -10.94 2.83 26.06
CA HIS A 157 -11.39 2.43 24.74
C HIS A 157 -10.99 0.99 24.39
N GLU A 158 -11.13 0.06 25.30
CA GLU A 158 -10.74 -1.34 25.12
C GLU A 158 -11.27 -1.92 23.82
N LYS A 159 -12.55 -1.70 23.54
CA LYS A 159 -13.20 -2.20 22.32
C LYS A 159 -12.56 -1.72 21.02
N HIS A 160 -12.03 -0.49 20.98
CA HIS A 160 -11.38 0.07 19.80
C HIS A 160 -9.90 -0.23 19.75
N ALA A 161 -9.25 -0.29 20.93
CA ALA A 161 -7.84 -0.60 21.04
C ALA A 161 -7.52 -2.00 20.49
N TRP A 162 -8.38 -2.98 20.70
CA TRP A 162 -8.17 -4.37 20.32
C TRP A 162 -8.94 -4.80 19.05
N ARG A 163 -9.21 -3.86 18.16
CA ARG A 163 -9.76 -4.16 16.84
C ARG A 163 -8.74 -4.92 16.00
N GLU A 164 -9.20 -5.94 15.26
CA GLU A 164 -8.36 -6.67 14.29
C GLU A 164 -7.80 -5.74 13.21
N LYS A 165 -6.57 -6.05 12.76
CA LYS A 165 -5.94 -5.35 11.66
C LYS A 165 -6.57 -5.80 10.34
N GLU A 166 -7.09 -4.84 9.63
CA GLU A 166 -7.63 -5.01 8.29
C GLU A 166 -6.86 -4.13 7.31
N ALA A 167 -6.57 -4.63 6.11
CA ALA A 167 -5.96 -3.82 5.08
C ALA A 167 -6.92 -2.71 4.65
N GLN A 168 -6.39 -1.55 4.29
CA GLN A 168 -7.21 -0.39 3.97
C GLN A 168 -8.14 -0.65 2.77
N GLU A 169 -7.65 -1.34 1.75
CA GLU A 169 -8.41 -1.74 0.57
C GLU A 169 -9.53 -2.74 0.89
N GLU A 170 -9.31 -3.64 1.86
CA GLU A 170 -10.32 -4.61 2.29
C GLU A 170 -11.40 -3.92 3.14
N GLY A 171 -10.99 -3.15 4.15
CA GLY A 171 -11.90 -2.44 5.06
C GLY A 171 -12.77 -1.38 4.37
N SER A 172 -12.30 -0.80 3.27
CA SER A 172 -13.08 0.12 2.45
C SER A 172 -13.97 -0.58 1.42
N GLY A 173 -13.72 -1.87 1.14
CA GLY A 173 -14.39 -2.63 0.09
C GLY A 173 -13.84 -2.39 -1.32
N PHE A 174 -12.76 -1.63 -1.48
CA PHE A 174 -12.13 -1.39 -2.80
C PHE A 174 -11.54 -2.66 -3.40
N SER A 175 -11.15 -3.63 -2.59
CA SER A 175 -10.67 -4.93 -3.07
C SER A 175 -11.71 -5.72 -3.88
N LYS A 176 -13.01 -5.43 -3.72
CA LYS A 176 -14.11 -6.04 -4.51
C LYS A 176 -14.04 -5.73 -6.00
N ILE A 177 -13.26 -4.72 -6.41
CA ILE A 177 -13.04 -4.43 -7.82
C ILE A 177 -12.40 -5.62 -8.56
N LYS A 178 -11.71 -6.51 -7.86
CA LYS A 178 -11.17 -7.77 -8.42
C LYS A 178 -12.26 -8.60 -9.09
N ASP A 179 -13.42 -8.72 -8.45
CA ASP A 179 -14.55 -9.51 -8.97
C ASP A 179 -15.09 -8.92 -10.27
N TYR A 180 -15.08 -7.58 -10.37
CA TYR A 180 -15.47 -6.91 -11.62
C TYR A 180 -14.51 -7.23 -12.76
N PHE A 181 -13.20 -7.18 -12.53
CA PHE A 181 -12.20 -7.52 -13.53
C PHE A 181 -12.28 -8.99 -13.94
N GLU A 182 -12.45 -9.91 -12.99
CA GLU A 182 -12.52 -11.34 -13.30
C GLU A 182 -13.77 -11.74 -14.08
N ASN A 183 -14.92 -11.11 -13.79
CA ASN A 183 -16.20 -11.57 -14.30
C ASN A 183 -16.77 -10.72 -15.45
N GLN A 184 -16.34 -9.44 -15.60
CA GLN A 184 -17.02 -8.50 -16.50
C GLN A 184 -16.11 -7.79 -17.50
N MET A 185 -14.80 -7.67 -17.22
CA MET A 185 -13.92 -6.82 -18.05
C MET A 185 -13.31 -7.55 -19.24
N PHE A 186 -12.87 -8.79 -19.05
CA PHE A 186 -12.20 -9.58 -20.09
C PHE A 186 -12.74 -11.01 -20.10
N THR A 187 -12.98 -11.57 -21.29
CA THR A 187 -13.13 -13.01 -21.43
C THR A 187 -11.81 -13.72 -21.19
N ASN A 188 -11.86 -15.02 -20.86
CA ASN A 188 -10.62 -15.79 -20.67
C ASN A 188 -9.78 -15.87 -21.95
N LYS A 189 -10.40 -15.90 -23.12
CA LYS A 189 -9.72 -15.93 -24.42
C LYS A 189 -8.97 -14.61 -24.68
N GLU A 190 -9.61 -13.47 -24.47
CA GLU A 190 -8.97 -12.16 -24.57
C GLU A 190 -7.81 -12.02 -23.62
N PHE A 191 -8.01 -12.41 -22.35
CA PHE A 191 -6.95 -12.39 -21.33
C PHE A 191 -5.73 -13.21 -21.76
N LEU A 192 -5.92 -14.47 -22.18
CA LEU A 192 -4.83 -15.35 -22.59
C LEU A 192 -4.07 -14.82 -23.81
N ASN A 193 -4.77 -14.27 -24.80
CA ASN A 193 -4.16 -13.66 -25.98
C ASN A 193 -3.31 -12.44 -25.62
N GLU A 194 -3.86 -11.54 -24.78
CA GLU A 194 -3.17 -10.32 -24.38
C GLU A 194 -1.93 -10.59 -23.52
N ILE A 195 -2.00 -11.50 -22.54
CA ILE A 195 -0.84 -11.82 -21.72
C ILE A 195 0.30 -12.43 -22.53
N LYS A 196 -0.02 -13.25 -23.56
CA LYS A 196 0.98 -13.80 -24.48
C LYS A 196 1.63 -12.67 -25.29
N ARG A 197 0.82 -11.81 -25.93
CA ARG A 197 1.29 -10.66 -26.73
C ARG A 197 2.20 -9.74 -25.89
N ILE A 198 1.75 -9.38 -24.68
CA ILE A 198 2.50 -8.48 -23.79
C ILE A 198 3.83 -9.12 -23.37
N LYS A 199 3.81 -10.42 -23.04
CA LYS A 199 5.03 -11.15 -22.67
C LYS A 199 6.04 -11.19 -23.81
N ASP A 200 5.59 -11.50 -25.04
CA ASP A 200 6.45 -11.69 -26.21
C ASP A 200 7.01 -10.34 -26.69
N ILE A 201 6.18 -9.30 -26.75
CA ILE A 201 6.55 -7.98 -27.32
C ILE A 201 7.17 -7.05 -26.26
N GLU A 202 6.66 -7.05 -25.03
CA GLU A 202 7.00 -6.04 -24.01
C GLU A 202 7.79 -6.62 -22.82
N SER A 203 7.97 -7.94 -22.76
CA SER A 203 8.68 -8.66 -21.69
C SER A 203 8.08 -8.39 -20.30
N VAL A 204 6.74 -8.31 -20.23
CA VAL A 204 6.01 -8.09 -18.98
C VAL A 204 5.15 -9.31 -18.66
N LYS A 205 5.27 -9.83 -17.45
CA LYS A 205 4.46 -10.93 -16.93
C LYS A 205 3.22 -10.37 -16.25
N ILE A 206 2.06 -10.64 -16.84
CA ILE A 206 0.75 -10.30 -16.27
C ILE A 206 0.23 -11.48 -15.45
N ARG A 207 -0.37 -11.22 -14.28
CA ARG A 207 -0.75 -12.24 -13.29
C ARG A 207 -2.24 -12.44 -13.10
N SER A 208 -3.07 -11.46 -13.49
CA SER A 208 -4.53 -11.48 -13.36
C SER A 208 -5.18 -10.52 -14.35
N LYS A 209 -6.50 -10.61 -14.53
CA LYS A 209 -7.26 -9.67 -15.37
C LYS A 209 -7.19 -8.23 -14.83
N GLU A 210 -7.22 -8.05 -13.51
CA GLU A 210 -6.95 -6.77 -12.85
C GLU A 210 -5.57 -6.22 -13.22
N HIS A 211 -4.53 -7.05 -13.12
CA HIS A 211 -3.17 -6.65 -13.46
C HIS A 211 -3.03 -6.31 -14.95
N LEU A 212 -3.76 -7.02 -15.83
CA LEU A 212 -3.86 -6.69 -17.26
C LEU A 212 -4.47 -5.30 -17.46
N PHE A 213 -5.61 -5.02 -16.84
CA PHE A 213 -6.27 -3.72 -16.95
C PHE A 213 -5.34 -2.59 -16.51
N TYR A 214 -4.67 -2.73 -15.36
CA TYR A 214 -3.74 -1.73 -14.87
C TYR A 214 -2.52 -1.57 -15.78
N TYR A 215 -2.02 -2.65 -16.34
CA TYR A 215 -0.93 -2.55 -17.32
C TYR A 215 -1.37 -1.84 -18.62
N LEU A 216 -2.51 -2.19 -19.18
CA LEU A 216 -3.05 -1.52 -20.36
C LEU A 216 -3.31 -0.02 -20.09
N THR A 217 -3.80 0.31 -18.91
CA THR A 217 -3.99 1.70 -18.46
C THR A 217 -2.63 2.42 -18.31
N TYR A 218 -1.65 1.79 -17.69
CA TYR A 218 -0.28 2.30 -17.59
C TYR A 218 0.32 2.59 -18.97
N ARG A 219 0.06 1.74 -19.97
CA ARG A 219 0.55 1.89 -21.34
C ARG A 219 -0.09 3.05 -22.12
N LYS A 220 -1.18 3.63 -21.63
CA LYS A 220 -1.72 4.89 -22.19
C LYS A 220 -0.80 6.08 -21.93
N TYR A 221 -0.04 6.06 -20.86
CA TYR A 221 0.79 7.17 -20.37
C TYR A 221 2.29 6.92 -20.49
N PHE A 222 2.72 5.66 -20.45
CA PHE A 222 4.14 5.31 -20.33
C PHE A 222 4.55 4.23 -21.34
N LEU A 223 5.80 4.27 -21.75
CA LEU A 223 6.43 3.19 -22.50
C LEU A 223 6.54 1.92 -21.61
N PRO A 224 6.72 0.72 -22.21
CA PRO A 224 7.01 -0.48 -21.42
C PRO A 224 8.15 -0.24 -20.43
N PRO A 225 8.14 -0.83 -19.22
CA PRO A 225 9.17 -0.55 -18.21
C PRO A 225 10.60 -0.76 -18.72
N ARG A 226 10.83 -1.76 -19.58
CA ARG A 226 12.14 -2.03 -20.18
C ARG A 226 12.67 -0.90 -21.08
N SER A 227 11.79 -0.08 -21.65
CA SER A 227 12.12 0.99 -22.59
C SER A 227 12.27 2.36 -21.93
N GLN A 228 12.03 2.47 -20.61
CA GLN A 228 12.15 3.73 -19.89
C GLN A 228 13.59 3.98 -19.48
N LYS A 229 14.26 4.90 -20.12
CA LYS A 229 15.68 5.24 -19.86
C LYS A 229 15.94 5.66 -18.41
N GLU A 230 14.99 6.33 -17.79
CA GLU A 230 15.05 6.78 -16.38
C GLU A 230 15.10 5.62 -15.37
N LEU A 231 14.71 4.40 -15.80
CA LEU A 231 14.68 3.18 -14.99
C LEU A 231 15.82 2.21 -15.36
N LEU A 232 16.79 2.64 -16.16
CA LEU A 232 17.96 1.86 -16.54
C LEU A 232 18.95 1.83 -15.37
N GLU A 233 18.69 0.96 -14.39
CA GLU A 233 19.63 0.62 -13.33
C GLU A 233 20.25 -0.75 -13.58
N LEU A 234 21.37 -1.03 -12.90
CA LEU A 234 22.10 -2.31 -12.99
C LEU A 234 21.25 -3.54 -12.62
N ARG A 235 20.11 -3.33 -11.94
CA ARG A 235 19.20 -4.40 -11.50
C ARG A 235 17.84 -4.24 -12.14
N LYS A 236 17.37 -5.29 -12.80
CA LYS A 236 16.06 -5.33 -13.46
C LYS A 236 15.10 -6.29 -12.79
N CYS A 237 13.82 -5.95 -12.79
CA CYS A 237 12.77 -6.84 -12.34
C CYS A 237 12.58 -7.99 -13.35
N PRO A 238 12.60 -9.28 -12.93
CA PRO A 238 12.39 -10.40 -13.84
C PRO A 238 10.98 -10.46 -14.42
N ASP A 239 9.98 -9.83 -13.78
CA ASP A 239 8.60 -9.85 -14.21
C ASP A 239 8.22 -8.71 -15.18
N CYS A 240 8.88 -7.54 -15.11
CA CYS A 240 8.54 -6.42 -15.98
C CYS A 240 9.72 -5.75 -16.66
N SER A 241 10.94 -6.22 -16.40
CA SER A 241 12.20 -5.67 -16.94
C SER A 241 12.46 -4.20 -16.62
N GLY A 242 11.67 -3.59 -15.73
CA GLY A 242 11.88 -2.22 -15.26
C GLY A 242 13.02 -2.14 -14.24
N GLY A 243 13.65 -0.97 -14.13
CA GLY A 243 14.73 -0.70 -13.19
C GLY A 243 14.29 -0.89 -11.74
N PHE A 244 15.14 -1.54 -10.95
CA PHE A 244 14.85 -1.94 -9.59
C PHE A 244 15.66 -1.12 -8.59
N ARG A 245 15.08 -0.04 -8.05
CA ARG A 245 15.75 0.92 -7.15
C ARG A 245 15.95 0.48 -5.70
N TRP A 246 15.62 -0.78 -5.32
CA TRP A 246 15.44 -1.13 -3.91
C TRP A 246 16.28 -2.30 -3.43
N ILE A 247 16.73 -2.22 -2.19
CA ILE A 247 17.32 -3.33 -1.41
C ILE A 247 16.24 -4.37 -1.01
N GLY A 248 15.01 -4.24 -1.52
CA GLY A 248 13.89 -5.13 -1.23
C GLY A 248 13.65 -6.16 -2.33
N LYS A 249 12.95 -7.24 -2.00
CA LYS A 249 12.49 -8.26 -2.95
C LYS A 249 11.12 -7.88 -3.58
N PHE A 250 10.84 -6.58 -3.76
CA PHE A 250 9.56 -6.07 -4.20
C PHE A 250 9.73 -5.06 -5.33
N CYS A 251 9.05 -5.28 -6.46
CA CYS A 251 9.06 -4.36 -7.58
C CYS A 251 7.90 -3.35 -7.48
N ARG A 252 8.20 -2.08 -7.32
CA ARG A 252 7.20 -1.01 -7.22
C ARG A 252 6.49 -0.68 -8.53
N ILE A 253 7.00 -1.14 -9.67
CA ILE A 253 6.38 -0.87 -10.97
C ILE A 253 5.25 -1.87 -11.21
N CYS A 254 5.50 -3.17 -11.00
CA CYS A 254 4.55 -4.24 -11.34
C CYS A 254 3.99 -5.00 -10.13
N GLY A 255 4.45 -4.71 -8.91
CA GLY A 255 4.01 -5.41 -7.70
C GLY A 255 4.54 -6.83 -7.54
N ALA A 256 5.56 -7.25 -8.28
CA ALA A 256 6.14 -8.59 -8.13
C ALA A 256 6.85 -8.76 -6.79
N TYR A 257 6.57 -9.86 -6.09
CA TYR A 257 7.19 -10.24 -4.82
C TYR A 257 7.06 -11.74 -4.57
N PRO A 258 8.10 -12.42 -4.04
CA PRO A 258 9.47 -11.94 -3.98
C PRO A 258 10.13 -11.96 -5.34
N VAL A 259 10.98 -10.99 -5.62
CA VAL A 259 11.81 -10.96 -6.82
C VAL A 259 13.29 -10.94 -6.49
N THR A 260 14.08 -11.67 -7.25
CA THR A 260 15.55 -11.54 -7.26
C THR A 260 15.92 -10.72 -8.49
N PRO A 261 16.43 -9.50 -8.33
CA PRO A 261 16.80 -8.66 -9.46
C PRO A 261 17.87 -9.31 -10.32
N ILE A 262 17.72 -9.19 -11.63
CA ILE A 262 18.74 -9.61 -12.60
C ILE A 262 19.83 -8.53 -12.59
N ILE A 263 21.05 -8.92 -12.28
CA ILE A 263 22.23 -8.07 -12.40
C ILE A 263 22.64 -8.08 -13.86
N GLN A 264 22.70 -6.93 -14.52
CA GLN A 264 23.34 -6.83 -15.82
C GLN A 264 24.84 -6.92 -15.59
N THR A 265 25.45 -8.04 -15.99
CA THR A 265 26.90 -8.11 -16.22
C THR A 265 27.18 -7.32 -17.48
N GLU A 266 28.06 -6.30 -17.39
CA GLU A 266 28.61 -5.59 -18.54
C GLU A 266 29.32 -6.52 -19.51
#